data_bd78766cc8eef27615e01f72be22f580
#
_entry.id   bd78766cc8eef27615e01f72be22f580
#
_cell.length_a   1.000
_cell.length_b   1.000
_cell.length_c   1.000
_cell.angle_alpha   90.00
_cell.angle_beta   90.00
_cell.angle_gamma   90.00
#
_symmetry.space_group_name_H-M   'P 1'
#
loop_
_entity.id
_entity.type
_entity.pdbx_description
1 polymer ?
#
loop_
_entity_poly.entity_id
_entity_poly.type
_entity_poly.pdbx_seq_one_letter_code
_entity_poly.pdbx_strand_id
1 'polypeptide(L)'
;MIGTEIGVHRDAATVDAVMGRVRALVEHSRSVRCSGSCAMNMCGVAMGRLDGFFEIGFGGPWDCVAGAVIVREAGGVVVDPSGGEFDPYARRVLCANAHIGAEFVQCLRAIPDGPGEPQKPR
;
A
#
# COMPACT_ATOMS: atom_id res chain seq x y z
N MET A 1 10.48 8.17 2.13
CA MET A 1 9.44 8.09 3.19
C MET A 1 8.25 7.30 2.65
N ILE A 2 7.81 6.31 3.39
CA ILE A 2 6.74 5.39 2.95
C ILE A 2 5.50 5.58 3.83
N GLY A 3 4.33 5.64 3.20
CA GLY A 3 3.04 5.64 3.88
C GLY A 3 2.45 4.23 3.96
N THR A 4 1.73 3.94 5.02
CA THR A 4 0.88 2.75 5.16
C THR A 4 -0.21 3.00 6.20
N GLU A 5 -1.18 2.09 6.26
CA GLU A 5 -2.19 2.04 7.33
C GLU A 5 -2.22 0.63 7.93
N ILE A 6 -2.65 0.54 9.17
CA ILE A 6 -2.60 -0.72 9.93
C ILE A 6 -3.93 -1.50 9.92
N GLY A 7 -4.95 -0.97 9.24
CA GLY A 7 -6.26 -1.60 9.17
C GLY A 7 -6.98 -1.69 10.51
N VAL A 8 -8.07 -2.46 10.54
CA VAL A 8 -8.96 -2.56 11.70
C VAL A 8 -8.98 -3.95 12.35
N HIS A 9 -8.44 -4.97 11.69
CA HIS A 9 -8.39 -6.33 12.23
C HIS A 9 -7.40 -6.43 13.40
N ARG A 10 -7.78 -7.19 14.43
CA ARG A 10 -6.99 -7.32 15.66
C ARG A 10 -6.74 -8.78 16.08
N ASP A 11 -7.08 -9.74 15.23
CA ASP A 11 -6.66 -11.13 15.42
C ASP A 11 -5.14 -11.25 15.28
N ALA A 12 -4.52 -12.11 16.07
CA ALA A 12 -3.05 -12.19 16.18
C ALA A 12 -2.39 -12.44 14.84
N ALA A 13 -2.90 -13.34 14.02
CA ALA A 13 -2.28 -13.69 12.73
C ALA A 13 -2.33 -12.51 11.73
N THR A 14 -3.42 -11.74 11.70
CA THR A 14 -3.49 -10.54 10.85
C THR A 14 -2.59 -9.44 11.38
N VAL A 15 -2.53 -9.23 12.69
CA VAL A 15 -1.61 -8.26 13.30
C VAL A 15 -0.15 -8.64 12.98
N ASP A 16 0.22 -9.91 13.07
CA ASP A 16 1.56 -10.38 12.74
C ASP A 16 1.93 -10.09 11.27
N ALA A 17 0.99 -10.30 10.33
CA ALA A 17 1.19 -9.96 8.94
C ALA A 17 1.39 -8.45 8.72
N VAL A 18 0.55 -7.62 9.34
CA VAL A 18 0.67 -6.15 9.29
C VAL A 18 2.01 -5.70 9.84
N MET A 19 2.37 -6.19 11.03
CA MET A 19 3.63 -5.80 11.69
C MET A 19 4.86 -6.33 10.97
N GLY A 20 4.77 -7.48 10.32
CA GLY A 20 5.82 -7.99 9.44
C GLY A 20 6.11 -7.03 8.28
N ARG A 21 5.08 -6.49 7.64
CA ARG A 21 5.24 -5.48 6.59
C ARG A 21 5.78 -4.15 7.14
N VAL A 22 5.26 -3.68 8.27
CA VAL A 22 5.79 -2.46 8.92
C VAL A 22 7.27 -2.63 9.25
N ARG A 23 7.67 -3.79 9.79
CA ARG A 23 9.08 -4.10 10.06
C ARG A 23 9.92 -4.04 8.78
N ALA A 24 9.47 -4.68 7.69
CA ALA A 24 10.18 -4.63 6.42
C ALA A 24 10.37 -3.19 5.92
N LEU A 25 9.34 -2.35 6.06
CA LEU A 25 9.44 -0.92 5.70
C LEU A 25 10.44 -0.16 6.57
N VAL A 26 10.45 -0.40 7.88
CA VAL A 26 11.40 0.24 8.80
C VAL A 26 12.85 -0.14 8.45
N GLU A 27 13.08 -1.39 8.07
CA GLU A 27 14.42 -1.89 7.70
C GLU A 27 14.92 -1.34 6.35
N HIS A 28 14.00 -0.98 5.42
CA HIS A 28 14.33 -0.59 4.04
C HIS A 28 14.00 0.86 3.68
N SER A 29 13.47 1.65 4.60
CA SER A 29 13.12 3.05 4.34
C SER A 29 13.60 3.98 5.43
N ARG A 30 13.68 5.29 5.13
CA ARG A 30 14.09 6.30 6.11
C ARG A 30 13.05 6.54 7.19
N SER A 31 11.77 6.39 6.86
CA SER A 31 10.67 6.58 7.81
C SER A 31 9.36 6.06 7.27
N VAL A 32 8.46 5.71 8.18
CA VAL A 32 7.10 5.24 7.90
C VAL A 32 6.10 6.24 8.47
N ARG A 33 5.00 6.45 7.78
CA ARG A 33 3.88 7.32 8.20
C ARG A 33 2.56 6.59 8.08
N CYS A 34 1.70 6.76 9.08
CA CYS A 34 0.29 6.38 9.05
C CYS A 34 -0.53 7.66 9.19
N SER A 35 -1.16 8.12 8.13
CA SER A 35 -1.88 9.40 8.13
C SER A 35 -3.40 9.26 8.24
N GLY A 36 -3.92 8.04 8.18
CA GLY A 36 -5.34 7.74 8.41
C GLY A 36 -6.22 7.87 7.16
N SER A 37 -5.66 8.05 5.97
CA SER A 37 -6.45 8.20 4.73
C SER A 37 -5.75 7.62 3.53
N CYS A 38 -6.34 6.58 2.92
CA CYS A 38 -5.87 6.00 1.66
C CYS A 38 -5.75 7.07 0.56
N ALA A 39 -6.83 7.81 0.31
CA ALA A 39 -6.85 8.83 -0.74
C ALA A 39 -5.78 9.92 -0.52
N MET A 40 -5.63 10.43 0.69
CA MET A 40 -4.64 11.45 1.01
C MET A 40 -3.21 10.93 0.93
N ASN A 41 -2.96 9.68 1.32
CA ASN A 41 -1.67 9.02 1.14
C ASN A 41 -1.30 8.89 -0.34
N MET A 42 -2.24 8.48 -1.18
CA MET A 42 -2.04 8.39 -2.63
C MET A 42 -1.74 9.76 -3.24
N CYS A 43 -2.47 10.81 -2.84
CA CYS A 43 -2.15 12.18 -3.23
C CYS A 43 -0.76 12.61 -2.73
N GLY A 44 -0.37 12.16 -1.54
CA GLY A 44 0.97 12.38 -0.99
C GLY A 44 2.08 11.81 -1.87
N VAL A 45 1.86 10.63 -2.46
CA VAL A 45 2.77 10.04 -3.44
C VAL A 45 2.79 10.85 -4.72
N ALA A 46 1.62 11.21 -5.25
CA ALA A 46 1.52 11.97 -6.50
C ALA A 46 2.25 13.32 -6.44
N MET A 47 2.15 14.01 -5.31
CA MET A 47 2.81 15.33 -5.12
C MET A 47 4.25 15.25 -4.61
N GLY A 48 4.79 14.03 -4.38
CA GLY A 48 6.17 13.83 -3.92
C GLY A 48 6.41 14.02 -2.43
N ARG A 49 5.37 14.12 -1.61
CA ARG A 49 5.49 14.15 -0.14
C ARG A 49 5.85 12.78 0.44
N LEU A 50 5.36 11.71 -0.20
CA LEU A 50 5.72 10.32 0.06
C LEU A 50 6.39 9.74 -1.19
N ASP A 51 7.31 8.82 -1.00
CA ASP A 51 7.93 8.08 -2.10
C ASP A 51 7.08 6.88 -2.54
N GLY A 52 6.32 6.31 -1.61
CA GLY A 52 5.38 5.23 -1.86
C GLY A 52 4.38 5.08 -0.73
N PHE A 53 3.29 4.38 -1.03
CA PHE A 53 2.22 4.04 -0.10
C PHE A 53 1.64 2.68 -0.45
N PHE A 54 1.30 1.89 0.54
CA PHE A 54 0.45 0.72 0.36
C PHE A 54 -0.58 0.61 1.47
N GLU A 55 -1.71 -0.01 1.15
CA GLU A 55 -2.74 -0.37 2.11
C GLU A 55 -3.47 -1.63 1.66
N ILE A 56 -3.79 -2.49 2.62
CA ILE A 56 -4.59 -3.69 2.44
C ILE A 56 -5.74 -3.62 3.44
N GLY A 57 -6.99 -3.65 2.93
CA GLY A 57 -8.18 -3.67 3.79
C GLY A 57 -8.87 -2.32 3.99
N PHE A 58 -8.69 -1.35 3.09
CA PHE A 58 -9.48 -0.11 3.09
C PHE A 58 -10.95 -0.36 2.69
N GLY A 59 -11.79 0.66 2.78
CA GLY A 59 -13.24 0.57 2.64
C GLY A 59 -13.75 0.06 1.29
N GLY A 60 -13.22 0.60 0.18
CA GLY A 60 -13.69 0.23 -1.15
C GLY A 60 -13.10 1.09 -2.27
N PRO A 61 -13.61 0.97 -3.51
CA PRO A 61 -13.07 1.70 -4.66
C PRO A 61 -13.11 3.23 -4.52
N TRP A 62 -14.06 3.76 -3.77
CA TRP A 62 -14.13 5.20 -3.46
C TRP A 62 -12.92 5.74 -2.68
N ASP A 63 -12.14 4.88 -2.03
CA ASP A 63 -10.93 5.28 -1.32
C ASP A 63 -9.69 5.35 -2.22
N CYS A 64 -9.68 4.64 -3.36
CA CYS A 64 -8.45 4.46 -4.13
C CYS A 64 -8.55 4.85 -5.62
N VAL A 65 -9.73 4.86 -6.24
CA VAL A 65 -9.86 5.03 -7.70
C VAL A 65 -9.39 6.41 -8.16
N ALA A 66 -9.83 7.48 -7.49
CA ALA A 66 -9.38 8.83 -7.82
C ALA A 66 -7.86 8.98 -7.59
N GLY A 67 -7.36 8.46 -6.47
CA GLY A 67 -5.93 8.48 -6.16
C GLY A 67 -5.10 7.73 -7.20
N ALA A 68 -5.59 6.60 -7.72
CA ALA A 68 -4.91 5.84 -8.76
C ALA A 68 -4.73 6.65 -10.05
N VAL A 69 -5.77 7.39 -10.47
CA VAL A 69 -5.68 8.31 -11.62
C VAL A 69 -4.66 9.41 -11.35
N ILE A 70 -4.75 10.06 -10.19
CA ILE A 70 -3.86 11.17 -9.81
C ILE A 70 -2.39 10.72 -9.78
N VAL A 71 -2.09 9.56 -9.19
CA VAL A 71 -0.73 9.01 -9.13
C VAL A 71 -0.20 8.71 -10.55
N ARG A 72 -1.01 8.07 -11.40
CA ARG A 72 -0.62 7.74 -12.78
C ARG A 72 -0.37 9.00 -13.61
N GLU A 73 -1.24 9.99 -13.51
CA GLU A 73 -1.07 11.28 -14.19
C GLU A 73 0.18 12.04 -13.71
N ALA A 74 0.60 11.85 -12.47
CA ALA A 74 1.84 12.39 -11.93
C ALA A 74 3.10 11.59 -12.33
N GLY A 75 2.95 10.49 -13.10
CA GLY A 75 4.06 9.65 -13.55
C GLY A 75 4.43 8.53 -12.57
N GLY A 76 3.65 8.29 -11.54
CA GLY A 76 3.83 7.18 -10.60
C GLY A 76 3.23 5.87 -11.09
N VAL A 77 3.47 4.80 -10.34
CA VAL A 77 2.91 3.47 -10.60
C VAL A 77 1.84 3.11 -9.58
N VAL A 78 0.84 2.34 -10.02
CA VAL A 78 -0.23 1.82 -9.15
C VAL A 78 -0.43 0.34 -9.50
N VAL A 79 -0.23 -0.52 -8.51
CA VAL A 79 -0.28 -1.99 -8.64
C VAL A 79 -0.91 -2.63 -7.40
N ASP A 80 -1.16 -3.94 -7.42
CA ASP A 80 -1.43 -4.70 -6.20
C ASP A 80 -0.15 -4.82 -5.36
N PRO A 81 -0.19 -4.84 -4.02
CA PRO A 81 0.98 -5.03 -3.18
C PRO A 81 1.77 -6.32 -3.45
N SER A 82 1.15 -7.33 -4.06
CA SER A 82 1.83 -8.55 -4.53
C SER A 82 2.62 -8.37 -5.84
N GLY A 83 2.48 -7.23 -6.49
CA GLY A 83 3.09 -6.92 -7.79
C GLY A 83 2.19 -7.21 -8.98
N GLY A 84 0.99 -7.72 -8.77
CA GLY A 84 -0.01 -7.93 -9.81
C GLY A 84 -0.69 -6.64 -10.26
N GLU A 85 -1.63 -6.78 -11.19
CA GLU A 85 -2.43 -5.65 -11.69
C GLU A 85 -3.30 -5.06 -10.56
N PHE A 86 -3.44 -3.75 -10.58
CA PHE A 86 -4.33 -3.04 -9.66
C PHE A 86 -5.79 -3.33 -10.02
N ASP A 87 -6.53 -3.88 -9.07
CA ASP A 87 -7.96 -4.07 -9.13
C ASP A 87 -8.64 -3.11 -8.14
N PRO A 88 -9.46 -2.15 -8.61
CA PRO A 88 -10.10 -1.16 -7.74
C PRO A 88 -11.07 -1.78 -6.72
N TYR A 89 -11.55 -3.00 -6.96
CA TYR A 89 -12.47 -3.69 -6.05
C TYR A 89 -11.79 -4.63 -5.05
N ALA A 90 -10.51 -4.91 -5.25
CA ALA A 90 -9.77 -5.83 -4.38
C ALA A 90 -9.50 -5.28 -2.97
N ARG A 91 -9.66 -3.98 -2.73
CA ARG A 91 -9.37 -3.30 -1.47
C ARG A 91 -7.90 -3.42 -1.07
N ARG A 92 -7.03 -3.38 -2.07
CA ARG A 92 -5.58 -3.51 -1.96
C ARG A 92 -4.93 -2.55 -2.94
N VAL A 93 -3.95 -1.79 -2.50
CA VAL A 93 -3.25 -0.86 -3.37
C VAL A 93 -1.80 -0.68 -2.93
N LEU A 94 -0.90 -0.60 -3.89
CA LEU A 94 0.44 -0.05 -3.73
C LEU A 94 0.63 1.01 -4.81
N CYS A 95 1.07 2.18 -4.41
CA CYS A 95 1.49 3.20 -5.35
C CYS A 95 2.85 3.78 -4.94
N ALA A 96 3.63 4.19 -5.91
CA ALA A 96 4.98 4.71 -5.68
C ALA A 96 5.42 5.62 -6.83
N ASN A 97 6.49 6.38 -6.60
CA ASN A 97 7.22 6.94 -7.73
C ASN A 97 7.80 5.79 -8.58
N ALA A 98 8.00 6.04 -9.87
CA ALA A 98 8.39 5.00 -10.82
C ALA A 98 9.75 4.34 -10.52
N HIS A 99 10.62 5.02 -9.75
CA HIS A 99 11.97 4.53 -9.46
C HIS A 99 12.00 3.42 -8.41
N ILE A 100 11.08 3.46 -7.43
CA ILE A 100 11.09 2.52 -6.31
C ILE A 100 9.97 1.46 -6.37
N GLY A 101 9.04 1.56 -7.32
CA GLY A 101 7.85 0.71 -7.35
C GLY A 101 8.15 -0.79 -7.30
N ALA A 102 9.10 -1.26 -8.11
CA ALA A 102 9.49 -2.67 -8.14
C ALA A 102 10.16 -3.13 -6.84
N GLU A 103 11.04 -2.32 -6.27
CA GLU A 103 11.73 -2.61 -5.00
C GLU A 103 10.72 -2.61 -3.84
N PHE A 104 9.77 -1.69 -3.86
CA PHE A 104 8.72 -1.63 -2.84
C PHE A 104 7.86 -2.90 -2.83
N VAL A 105 7.45 -3.39 -4.00
CA VAL A 105 6.75 -4.67 -4.13
C VAL A 105 7.60 -5.82 -3.55
N GLN A 106 8.90 -5.86 -3.86
CA GLN A 106 9.80 -6.90 -3.34
C GLN A 106 9.86 -6.92 -1.81
N CYS A 107 9.88 -5.75 -1.17
CA CYS A 107 9.88 -5.66 0.30
C CYS A 107 8.63 -6.27 0.94
N LEU A 108 7.47 -6.20 0.28
CA LEU A 108 6.19 -6.61 0.85
C LEU A 108 5.78 -8.04 0.49
N ARG A 109 6.07 -8.49 -0.73
CA ARG A 109 5.52 -9.76 -1.26
C ARG A 109 5.95 -11.01 -0.52
N ALA A 110 7.03 -10.96 0.24
CA ALA A 110 7.51 -12.07 1.05
C ALA A 110 6.65 -12.31 2.31
N ILE A 111 5.83 -11.34 2.69
CA ILE A 111 4.99 -11.42 3.88
C ILE A 111 3.58 -11.84 3.43
N PRO A 112 3.08 -12.99 3.89
CA PRO A 112 1.75 -13.47 3.51
C PRO A 112 0.66 -12.54 4.04
N ASP A 113 -0.48 -12.53 3.36
CA ASP A 113 -1.66 -11.82 3.83
C ASP A 113 -2.22 -12.49 5.09
N GLY A 114 -2.67 -11.68 6.04
CA GLY A 114 -3.34 -12.17 7.23
C GLY A 114 -4.76 -12.66 6.92
N PRO A 115 -5.33 -13.55 7.76
CA PRO A 115 -6.66 -14.13 7.49
C PRO A 115 -7.79 -13.09 7.48
N GLY A 116 -7.63 -11.96 8.16
CA GLY A 116 -8.60 -10.86 8.15
C GLY A 116 -8.43 -9.87 6.99
N GLU A 117 -7.38 -10.01 6.19
CA GLU A 117 -7.11 -9.11 5.07
C GLU A 117 -7.76 -9.59 3.76
N PRO A 118 -8.16 -8.67 2.86
CA PRO A 118 -8.56 -9.04 1.51
C PRO A 118 -7.43 -9.80 0.81
N GLN A 119 -7.76 -10.94 0.24
CA GLN A 119 -6.79 -11.76 -0.47
C GLN A 119 -6.43 -11.13 -1.82
N LYS A 120 -5.22 -11.40 -2.30
CA LYS A 120 -4.77 -10.93 -3.61
C LYS A 120 -5.70 -11.42 -4.72
N PRO A 121 -5.96 -10.60 -5.75
CA PRO A 121 -6.70 -11.03 -6.93
C PRO A 121 -6.05 -12.26 -7.57
N ARG A 122 -6.88 -13.14 -8.08
CA ARG A 122 -6.43 -14.36 -8.80
C ARG A 122 -5.92 -14.04 -10.19
#